data_b8a7b768eb73206d93d54b387a6b5c31
#
_entry.id   b8a7b768eb73206d93d54b387a6b5c31
#
_cell.length_a   1.000
_cell.length_b   1.000
_cell.length_c   1.000
_cell.angle_alpha   90.00
_cell.angle_beta   90.00
_cell.angle_gamma   90.00
#
_symmetry.space_group_name_H-M   'P 1'
#
loop_
_entity.id
_entity.type
_entity.pdbx_description
1 polymer ?
#
loop_
_entity_poly.entity_id
_entity_poly.type
_entity_poly.pdbx_seq_one_letter_code
_entity_poly.pdbx_strand_id
1 'polypeptide(L)'
;IIFCLHPNMQPFLKLFDVPKYITSIKQGDVDVQRLIQESQLMITDYSSVAFDFSFLNKPVIYYQYDTNQFLGNQPSHIDIESELPGVIVNNINHLENEIQNTIDNNFIVNKEIKARAKTFYSFNDQNNSKRVYNLILNARQTGTIK
;
A
#
# COMPACT_ATOMS: atom_id res chain seq x y z
N ILE A 1 15.76 -1.43 -7.21
CA ILE A 1 14.91 -0.57 -6.34
C ILE A 1 14.23 0.47 -7.22
N ILE A 2 12.94 0.69 -6.99
CA ILE A 2 12.14 1.68 -7.71
C ILE A 2 11.76 2.79 -6.73
N PHE A 3 11.96 4.04 -7.12
CA PHE A 3 11.54 5.23 -6.40
C PHE A 3 10.39 5.90 -7.15
N CYS A 4 9.20 5.90 -6.55
CA CYS A 4 7.99 6.46 -7.14
C CYS A 4 7.43 7.55 -6.21
N LEU A 5 7.60 8.82 -6.59
CA LEU A 5 7.02 9.93 -5.86
C LEU A 5 5.51 10.01 -6.08
N HIS A 6 4.78 10.38 -5.03
CA HIS A 6 3.38 10.76 -5.14
C HIS A 6 3.20 11.81 -6.25
N PRO A 7 2.11 11.77 -7.05
CA PRO A 7 1.91 12.70 -8.16
C PRO A 7 2.14 14.18 -7.82
N ASN A 8 1.65 14.61 -6.66
CA ASN A 8 1.81 15.99 -6.19
C ASN A 8 3.26 16.38 -5.87
N MET A 9 4.12 15.40 -5.63
CA MET A 9 5.54 15.60 -5.30
C MET A 9 6.47 15.51 -6.52
N GLN A 10 5.97 15.08 -7.66
CA GLN A 10 6.80 14.90 -8.87
C GLN A 10 7.48 16.17 -9.38
N PRO A 11 6.89 17.39 -9.28
CA PRO A 11 7.60 18.62 -9.62
C PRO A 11 8.88 18.83 -8.80
N PHE A 12 8.95 18.22 -7.62
CA PHE A 12 10.08 18.34 -6.69
C PHE A 12 11.12 17.22 -6.85
N LEU A 13 10.96 16.31 -7.81
CA LEU A 13 11.90 15.19 -8.04
C LEU A 13 13.37 15.67 -8.17
N LYS A 14 13.59 16.85 -8.72
CA LYS A 14 14.93 17.44 -8.87
C LYS A 14 15.63 17.78 -7.54
N LEU A 15 14.89 17.84 -6.44
CA LEU A 15 15.42 18.11 -5.09
C LEU A 15 15.94 16.83 -4.41
N PHE A 16 15.65 15.67 -4.98
CA PHE A 16 16.10 14.38 -4.45
C PHE A 16 17.39 13.96 -5.18
N ASP A 17 18.45 13.76 -4.42
CA ASP A 17 19.69 13.15 -4.92
C ASP A 17 19.50 11.61 -4.95
N VAL A 18 18.90 11.13 -6.03
CA VAL A 18 18.59 9.70 -6.19
C VAL A 18 19.81 8.97 -6.76
N PRO A 19 20.38 8.00 -6.03
CA PRO A 19 21.52 7.21 -6.49
C PRO A 19 21.22 6.49 -7.82
N LYS A 20 22.25 6.33 -8.67
CA LYS A 20 22.12 5.73 -10.02
C LYS A 20 21.59 4.30 -10.05
N TYR A 21 21.72 3.55 -8.94
CA TYR A 21 21.19 2.19 -8.82
C TYR A 21 19.70 2.14 -8.44
N ILE A 22 19.06 3.29 -8.20
CA ILE A 22 17.62 3.44 -7.96
C ILE A 22 16.96 4.00 -9.21
N THR A 23 15.96 3.30 -9.72
CA THR A 23 15.17 3.76 -10.87
C THR A 23 14.07 4.69 -10.40
N SER A 24 14.17 5.98 -10.74
CA SER A 24 13.08 6.94 -10.51
C SER A 24 12.05 6.83 -11.63
N ILE A 25 10.78 6.70 -11.26
CA ILE A 25 9.67 6.69 -12.21
C ILE A 25 8.72 7.85 -11.95
N LYS A 26 8.13 8.36 -13.04
CA LYS A 26 7.11 9.41 -12.99
C LYS A 26 5.73 8.79 -13.22
N GLN A 27 4.70 9.52 -12.81
CA GLN A 27 3.32 9.13 -13.10
C GLN A 27 3.12 9.04 -14.62
N GLY A 28 2.59 7.91 -15.06
CA GLY A 28 2.35 7.65 -16.48
C GLY A 28 3.49 6.94 -17.21
N ASP A 29 4.70 6.86 -16.63
CA ASP A 29 5.81 6.10 -17.22
C ASP A 29 5.54 4.58 -17.15
N VAL A 30 4.83 4.15 -16.11
CA VAL A 30 4.51 2.75 -15.87
C VAL A 30 3.12 2.59 -15.28
N ASP A 31 2.54 1.43 -15.48
CA ASP A 31 1.32 1.01 -14.82
C ASP A 31 1.62 0.66 -13.35
N VAL A 32 1.01 1.41 -12.42
CA VAL A 32 1.19 1.20 -10.97
C VAL A 32 0.72 -0.19 -10.56
N GLN A 33 -0.36 -0.72 -11.14
CA GLN A 33 -0.84 -2.07 -10.85
C GLN A 33 0.19 -3.13 -11.22
N ARG A 34 0.87 -2.94 -12.35
CA ARG A 34 1.97 -3.80 -12.77
C ARG A 34 3.13 -3.74 -11.79
N LEU A 35 3.52 -2.54 -11.34
CA LEU A 35 4.56 -2.37 -10.31
C LEU A 35 4.20 -3.12 -9.02
N ILE A 36 2.94 -3.01 -8.56
CA ILE A 36 2.46 -3.73 -7.39
C ILE A 36 2.60 -5.24 -7.58
N GLN A 37 2.28 -5.75 -8.77
CA GLN A 37 2.39 -7.18 -9.07
C GLN A 37 3.83 -7.68 -9.16
N GLU A 38 4.74 -6.90 -9.73
CA GLU A 38 6.14 -7.28 -9.97
C GLU A 38 7.05 -7.02 -8.75
N SER A 39 6.69 -6.12 -7.83
CA SER A 39 7.47 -5.81 -6.63
C SER A 39 7.24 -6.83 -5.51
N GLN A 40 8.25 -7.09 -4.70
CA GLN A 40 8.20 -8.02 -3.56
C GLN A 40 7.98 -7.33 -2.21
N LEU A 41 8.39 -6.07 -2.09
CA LEU A 41 8.29 -5.25 -0.88
C LEU A 41 7.86 -3.84 -1.27
N MET A 42 6.98 -3.25 -0.47
CA MET A 42 6.64 -1.84 -0.54
C MET A 42 7.11 -1.13 0.73
N ILE A 43 7.82 -0.02 0.55
CA ILE A 43 8.14 0.92 1.62
C ILE A 43 7.41 2.22 1.31
N THR A 44 6.61 2.70 2.24
CA THR A 44 5.78 3.90 2.05
C THR A 44 5.54 4.61 3.37
N ASP A 45 4.90 5.75 3.34
CA ASP A 45 4.47 6.51 4.51
C ASP A 45 2.97 6.29 4.83
N TYR A 46 2.09 7.06 4.20
CA TYR A 46 0.63 7.06 4.43
C TYR A 46 -0.17 6.70 3.18
N SER A 47 0.43 6.02 2.22
CA SER A 47 -0.19 5.72 0.94
C SER A 47 -1.26 4.64 1.03
N SER A 48 -2.43 4.89 0.43
CA SER A 48 -3.49 3.88 0.28
C SER A 48 -3.12 2.73 -0.66
N VAL A 49 -2.13 2.88 -1.53
CA VAL A 49 -1.61 1.81 -2.41
C VAL A 49 -1.05 0.63 -1.60
N ALA A 50 -0.66 0.86 -0.34
CA ALA A 50 -0.23 -0.18 0.57
C ALA A 50 -1.30 -1.27 0.81
N PHE A 51 -2.59 -0.90 0.75
CA PHE A 51 -3.69 -1.86 0.87
C PHE A 51 -3.71 -2.81 -0.34
N ASP A 52 -3.53 -2.31 -1.57
CA ASP A 52 -3.44 -3.16 -2.75
C ASP A 52 -2.28 -4.15 -2.66
N PHE A 53 -1.15 -3.70 -2.10
CA PHE A 53 0.02 -4.54 -1.87
C PHE A 53 -0.27 -5.64 -0.85
N SER A 54 -0.91 -5.30 0.26
CA SER A 54 -1.30 -6.24 1.32
C SER A 54 -2.36 -7.24 0.85
N PHE A 55 -3.26 -6.84 -0.07
CA PHE A 55 -4.23 -7.72 -0.71
C PHE A 55 -3.55 -8.89 -1.44
N LEU A 56 -2.38 -8.65 -2.04
CA LEU A 56 -1.57 -9.68 -2.69
C LEU A 56 -0.72 -10.51 -1.69
N ASN A 57 -0.92 -10.34 -0.39
CA ASN A 57 -0.12 -10.95 0.68
C ASN A 57 1.38 -10.63 0.59
N LYS A 58 1.72 -9.44 0.16
CA LYS A 58 3.10 -8.94 0.08
C LYS A 58 3.42 -8.02 1.27
N PRO A 59 4.68 -8.00 1.74
CA PRO A 59 5.05 -7.18 2.88
C PRO A 59 5.02 -5.69 2.56
N VAL A 60 4.53 -4.91 3.52
CA VAL A 60 4.55 -3.45 3.52
C VAL A 60 5.27 -2.97 4.76
N ILE A 61 6.20 -2.04 4.60
CA ILE A 61 6.82 -1.29 5.68
C ILE A 61 6.34 0.15 5.60
N TYR A 62 5.69 0.62 6.67
CA TYR A 62 5.27 2.01 6.81
C TYR A 62 6.35 2.78 7.56
N TYR A 63 7.04 3.70 6.85
CA TYR A 63 8.03 4.58 7.44
C TYR A 63 7.37 5.90 7.85
N GLN A 64 6.93 5.96 9.11
CA GLN A 64 6.10 7.05 9.65
C GLN A 64 6.86 7.81 10.74
N TYR A 65 7.90 8.55 10.36
CA TYR A 65 8.74 9.34 11.26
C TYR A 65 8.08 10.65 11.73
N ASP A 66 7.03 11.09 11.05
CA ASP A 66 6.36 12.38 11.24
C ASP A 66 4.86 12.26 11.55
N THR A 67 4.43 11.15 12.13
CA THR A 67 3.01 10.83 12.40
C THR A 67 2.26 11.97 13.07
N ASN A 68 2.86 12.61 14.08
CA ASN A 68 2.24 13.72 14.81
C ASN A 68 2.02 14.95 13.91
N GLN A 69 2.91 15.19 12.94
CA GLN A 69 2.77 16.30 11.99
C GLN A 69 1.73 15.97 10.90
N PHE A 70 1.73 14.74 10.43
CA PHE A 70 0.82 14.29 9.38
C PHE A 70 -0.63 14.22 9.85
N LEU A 71 -0.90 13.60 10.99
CA LEU A 71 -2.26 13.48 11.54
C LEU A 71 -2.75 14.79 12.16
N GLY A 72 -1.84 15.64 12.65
CA GLY A 72 -2.18 16.85 13.38
C GLY A 72 -3.09 16.53 14.57
N ASN A 73 -4.18 17.31 14.73
CA ASN A 73 -5.17 17.11 15.79
C ASN A 73 -6.39 16.29 15.34
N GLN A 74 -6.36 15.72 14.14
CA GLN A 74 -7.48 14.95 13.60
C GLN A 74 -7.24 13.46 13.86
N PRO A 75 -8.18 12.74 14.51
CA PRO A 75 -8.05 11.30 14.67
C PRO A 75 -8.14 10.62 13.30
N SER A 76 -7.29 9.61 13.08
CA SER A 76 -7.42 8.72 11.93
C SER A 76 -8.68 7.88 12.06
N HIS A 77 -9.32 7.54 10.92
CA HIS A 77 -10.42 6.57 10.89
C HIS A 77 -9.95 5.12 11.11
N ILE A 78 -8.66 4.90 10.97
CA ILE A 78 -7.98 3.62 11.18
C ILE A 78 -7.03 3.82 12.35
N ASP A 79 -7.02 2.89 13.30
CA ASP A 79 -5.96 2.84 14.29
C ASP A 79 -4.66 2.42 13.59
N ILE A 80 -3.81 3.42 13.35
CA ILE A 80 -2.58 3.25 12.60
C ILE A 80 -1.70 2.17 13.22
N GLU A 81 -1.58 2.13 14.55
CA GLU A 81 -0.68 1.20 15.23
C GLU A 81 -1.15 -0.27 15.16
N SER A 82 -2.45 -0.50 15.27
CA SER A 82 -3.00 -1.85 15.39
C SER A 82 -3.66 -2.40 14.12
N GLU A 83 -4.13 -1.54 13.22
CA GLU A 83 -4.95 -1.97 12.09
C GLU A 83 -4.20 -1.98 10.74
N LEU A 84 -3.14 -1.16 10.55
CA LEU A 84 -2.44 -1.14 9.27
C LEU A 84 -1.85 -2.51 8.90
N PRO A 85 -2.06 -2.97 7.65
CA PRO A 85 -1.62 -4.30 7.21
C PRO A 85 -0.14 -4.33 6.80
N GLY A 86 0.75 -3.96 7.73
CA GLY A 86 2.19 -3.93 7.54
C GLY A 86 2.94 -3.70 8.84
N VAL A 87 4.24 -3.47 8.74
CA VAL A 87 5.10 -3.11 9.87
C VAL A 87 5.31 -1.61 9.87
N ILE A 88 5.13 -0.96 11.03
CA ILE A 88 5.35 0.47 11.20
C ILE A 88 6.73 0.67 11.81
N VAL A 89 7.50 1.55 11.21
CA VAL A 89 8.81 1.99 11.69
C VAL A 89 8.89 3.51 11.66
N ASN A 90 9.52 4.11 12.66
CA ASN A 90 9.52 5.55 12.86
C ASN A 90 10.92 6.20 12.80
N ASN A 91 11.95 5.42 12.56
CA ASN A 91 13.31 5.92 12.39
C ASN A 91 14.09 5.04 11.42
N ILE A 92 15.21 5.58 10.93
CA ILE A 92 16.01 4.94 9.89
C ILE A 92 16.63 3.61 10.32
N ASN A 93 17.07 3.49 11.55
CA ASN A 93 17.69 2.25 12.04
C ASN A 93 16.66 1.11 12.10
N HIS A 94 15.43 1.41 12.53
CA HIS A 94 14.34 0.44 12.51
C HIS A 94 13.94 0.07 11.08
N LEU A 95 13.95 1.04 10.16
CA LEU A 95 13.67 0.79 8.74
C LEU A 95 14.69 -0.17 8.13
N GLU A 96 15.98 0.09 8.34
CA GLU A 96 17.06 -0.77 7.82
C GLU A 96 16.96 -2.20 8.37
N ASN A 97 16.74 -2.33 9.68
CA ASN A 97 16.56 -3.64 10.32
C ASN A 97 15.35 -4.39 9.75
N GLU A 98 14.21 -3.70 9.55
CA GLU A 98 13.00 -4.35 9.04
C GLU A 98 13.12 -4.74 7.57
N ILE A 99 13.82 -3.95 6.76
CA ILE A 99 14.15 -4.33 5.38
C ILE A 99 14.98 -5.62 5.40
N GLN A 100 16.03 -5.69 6.23
CA GLN A 100 16.87 -6.88 6.33
C GLN A 100 16.08 -8.09 6.81
N ASN A 101 15.27 -7.95 7.86
CA ASN A 101 14.37 -9.00 8.35
C ASN A 101 13.43 -9.52 7.26
N THR A 102 12.86 -8.61 6.48
CA THR A 102 11.95 -8.97 5.38
C THR A 102 12.66 -9.78 4.30
N ILE A 103 13.89 -9.40 3.94
CA ILE A 103 14.73 -10.13 2.97
C ILE A 103 15.09 -11.51 3.52
N ASP A 104 15.56 -11.59 4.75
CA ASP A 104 16.01 -12.84 5.39
C ASP A 104 14.85 -13.85 5.53
N ASN A 105 13.63 -13.35 5.70
CA ASN A 105 12.39 -14.13 5.71
C ASN A 105 11.78 -14.38 4.32
N ASN A 106 12.53 -14.16 3.23
CA ASN A 106 12.08 -14.35 1.85
C ASN A 106 10.75 -13.64 1.54
N PHE A 107 10.55 -12.43 2.06
CA PHE A 107 9.35 -11.60 1.86
C PHE A 107 8.05 -12.26 2.33
N ILE A 108 8.12 -13.19 3.29
CA ILE A 108 6.94 -13.87 3.83
C ILE A 108 6.26 -12.98 4.87
N VAL A 109 5.01 -12.62 4.62
CA VAL A 109 4.19 -11.86 5.57
C VAL A 109 3.75 -12.77 6.73
N ASN A 110 3.91 -12.31 7.95
CA ASN A 110 3.51 -13.06 9.14
C ASN A 110 1.98 -13.21 9.27
N LYS A 111 1.53 -14.14 10.14
CA LYS A 111 0.10 -14.47 10.30
C LYS A 111 -0.72 -13.30 10.85
N GLU A 112 -0.15 -12.50 11.72
CA GLU A 112 -0.82 -11.36 12.34
C GLU A 112 -1.11 -10.25 11.32
N ILE A 113 -0.11 -9.86 10.52
CA ILE A 113 -0.28 -8.88 9.44
C ILE A 113 -1.28 -9.39 8.40
N LYS A 114 -1.24 -10.69 8.04
CA LYS A 114 -2.25 -11.28 7.15
C LYS A 114 -3.66 -11.23 7.73
N ALA A 115 -3.81 -11.39 9.04
CA ALA A 115 -5.10 -11.27 9.71
C ALA A 115 -5.60 -9.83 9.64
N ARG A 116 -4.75 -8.84 9.93
CA ARG A 116 -5.09 -7.41 9.78
C ARG A 116 -5.47 -7.06 8.34
N ALA A 117 -4.70 -7.50 7.35
CA ALA A 117 -5.03 -7.27 5.94
C ALA A 117 -6.44 -7.78 5.59
N LYS A 118 -6.84 -8.95 6.07
CA LYS A 118 -8.15 -9.54 5.80
C LYS A 118 -9.33 -8.72 6.33
N THR A 119 -9.15 -7.88 7.33
CA THR A 119 -10.24 -7.04 7.85
C THR A 119 -10.70 -5.97 6.87
N PHE A 120 -9.83 -5.58 5.93
CA PHE A 120 -10.13 -4.57 4.92
C PHE A 120 -10.81 -5.11 3.66
N TYR A 121 -10.87 -6.45 3.48
CA TYR A 121 -11.39 -7.06 2.27
C TYR A 121 -12.47 -8.09 2.60
N SER A 122 -13.71 -7.78 2.24
CA SER A 122 -14.83 -8.74 2.39
C SER A 122 -14.66 -9.97 1.51
N PHE A 123 -13.97 -9.83 0.39
CA PHE A 123 -13.75 -10.91 -0.58
C PHE A 123 -12.31 -10.87 -1.08
N ASN A 124 -11.65 -12.01 -1.05
CA ASN A 124 -10.30 -12.19 -1.59
C ASN A 124 -10.34 -13.28 -2.67
N ASP A 125 -11.15 -13.02 -3.70
CA ASP A 125 -11.27 -13.86 -4.89
C ASP A 125 -11.36 -12.99 -6.15
N GLN A 126 -11.35 -13.59 -7.31
CA GLN A 126 -11.40 -12.90 -8.60
C GLN A 126 -12.83 -12.61 -9.09
N ASN A 127 -13.85 -12.62 -8.21
CA ASN A 127 -15.25 -12.52 -8.60
C ASN A 127 -15.89 -11.14 -8.32
N ASN A 128 -15.14 -10.11 -7.94
CA ASN A 128 -15.69 -8.80 -7.59
C ASN A 128 -16.45 -8.16 -8.75
N SER A 129 -15.90 -8.17 -9.96
CA SER A 129 -16.59 -7.63 -11.15
C SER A 129 -17.92 -8.36 -11.42
N LYS A 130 -17.98 -9.68 -11.23
CA LYS A 130 -19.20 -10.47 -11.38
C LYS A 130 -20.24 -10.11 -10.32
N ARG A 131 -19.82 -9.85 -9.07
CA ARG A 131 -20.72 -9.38 -8.01
C ARG A 131 -21.34 -8.03 -8.35
N VAL A 132 -20.51 -7.06 -8.75
CA VAL A 132 -20.99 -5.73 -9.17
C VAL A 132 -21.94 -5.84 -10.35
N TYR A 133 -21.60 -6.61 -11.39
CA TYR A 133 -22.46 -6.83 -12.54
C TYR A 133 -23.83 -7.41 -12.14
N ASN A 134 -23.85 -8.44 -11.29
CA ASN A 134 -25.09 -9.05 -10.82
C ASN A 134 -25.93 -8.07 -9.99
N LEU A 135 -25.31 -7.24 -9.14
CA LEU A 135 -26.02 -6.20 -8.39
C LEU A 135 -26.71 -5.19 -9.33
N ILE A 136 -26.01 -4.75 -10.38
CA ILE A 136 -26.58 -3.83 -11.38
C ILE A 136 -27.75 -4.47 -12.13
N LEU A 137 -27.62 -5.72 -12.54
CA LEU A 137 -28.71 -6.45 -13.22
C LEU A 137 -29.94 -6.57 -12.32
N ASN A 138 -29.76 -6.99 -11.08
CA ASN A 138 -30.85 -7.13 -10.12
C ASN A 138 -31.53 -5.77 -9.85
N ALA A 139 -30.76 -4.70 -9.66
CA ALA A 139 -31.29 -3.35 -9.44
C ALA A 139 -32.09 -2.84 -10.64
N ARG A 140 -31.73 -3.19 -11.89
CA ARG A 140 -32.53 -2.88 -13.09
C ARG A 140 -33.81 -3.70 -13.14
N GLN A 141 -33.79 -4.99 -12.80
CA GLN A 141 -34.96 -5.85 -12.81
C GLN A 141 -35.97 -5.44 -11.74
N THR A 142 -35.51 -4.98 -10.58
CA THR A 142 -36.38 -4.52 -9.47
C THR A 142 -36.82 -3.04 -9.63
N GLY A 143 -36.37 -2.35 -10.68
CA GLY A 143 -36.69 -0.95 -10.91
C GLY A 143 -36.02 0.03 -9.92
N THR A 144 -35.03 -0.43 -9.16
CA THR A 144 -34.29 0.40 -8.19
C THR A 144 -33.37 1.41 -8.89
N ILE A 145 -32.91 1.07 -10.09
CA ILE A 145 -32.15 1.97 -10.99
C ILE A 145 -32.76 1.94 -12.40
N LYS A 146 -32.76 3.09 -13.08
CA LYS A 146 -33.21 3.24 -14.48
C LYS A 146 -32.05 3.03 -15.44
#